data_f8bf26fda6c9b1bf7c6b21ee02412e0c
#
_entry.id   f8bf26fda6c9b1bf7c6b21ee02412e0c
#
_cell.length_a   1.000
_cell.length_b   1.000
_cell.length_c   1.000
_cell.angle_alpha   90.00
_cell.angle_beta   90.00
_cell.angle_gamma   90.00
#
_symmetry.space_group_name_H-M   'P 1'
#
loop_
_entity.id
_entity.type
_entity.pdbx_description
1 polymer ?
#
loop_
_entity_poly.entity_id
_entity_poly.type
_entity_poly.pdbx_seq_one_letter_code
_entity_poly.pdbx_strand_id
1 'polypeptide(L)'
;MRQNKDMAINHLFEEKPPYGVTEQVSPLVRRVLAENPSIFTYHGTGTFIIGPPEGGTVAIIDPGPKEDSHIEALLKAVDGQKVSHLLITHTHPDHSPAAAAIKEATGASTFGFGSHPELSIKAYEARVAKAIEEGKEPETEDGEGA
;
A
#
# COMPACT_ATOMS: atom_id res chain seq x y z
N MET A 1 -1.48 -44.69 11.84
CA MET A 1 -1.30 -43.45 11.08
C MET A 1 -1.32 -42.29 12.03
N ARG A 2 -0.19 -41.70 12.32
CA ARG A 2 -0.11 -40.45 13.11
C ARG A 2 -0.52 -39.32 12.19
N GLN A 3 -1.70 -38.72 12.41
CA GLN A 3 -2.08 -37.48 11.79
C GLN A 3 -1.13 -36.39 12.28
N ASN A 4 -0.40 -35.79 11.35
CA ASN A 4 0.42 -34.61 11.59
C ASN A 4 -0.53 -33.45 11.96
N LYS A 5 -0.76 -33.27 13.27
CA LYS A 5 -1.56 -32.17 13.83
C LYS A 5 -0.74 -30.88 14.03
N ASP A 6 0.54 -30.88 13.63
CA ASP A 6 1.49 -29.82 14.01
C ASP A 6 1.86 -28.87 12.85
N MET A 7 1.06 -28.79 11.79
CA MET A 7 1.22 -27.79 10.74
C MET A 7 0.07 -26.78 10.70
N ALA A 8 -0.53 -26.48 11.82
CA ALA A 8 -1.33 -25.28 11.93
C ALA A 8 -0.36 -24.09 11.95
N ILE A 9 -0.34 -23.34 10.85
CA ILE A 9 0.32 -22.03 10.82
C ILE A 9 -0.34 -21.21 11.92
N ASN A 10 0.40 -20.97 12.99
CA ASN A 10 -0.08 -20.18 14.10
C ASN A 10 -0.04 -18.70 13.64
N HIS A 11 -1.11 -18.26 13.00
CA HIS A 11 -1.25 -16.86 12.66
C HIS A 11 -1.37 -16.08 13.96
N LEU A 12 -0.40 -15.22 14.25
CA LEU A 12 -0.46 -14.28 15.37
C LEU A 12 -1.45 -13.15 15.03
N PHE A 13 -2.74 -13.49 14.95
CA PHE A 13 -3.81 -12.54 14.65
C PHE A 13 -4.12 -11.57 15.78
N GLU A 14 -3.51 -11.76 16.95
CA GLU A 14 -3.92 -11.11 18.18
C GLU A 14 -3.24 -9.77 18.45
N GLU A 15 -2.07 -9.52 17.87
CA GLU A 15 -1.38 -8.23 18.05
C GLU A 15 -1.64 -7.31 16.87
N LYS A 16 -2.64 -6.43 17.04
CA LYS A 16 -2.91 -5.37 16.10
C LYS A 16 -1.84 -4.28 16.25
N PRO A 17 -1.03 -4.02 15.21
CA PRO A 17 -0.08 -2.92 15.26
C PRO A 17 -0.79 -1.58 15.42
N PRO A 18 -0.18 -0.59 16.09
CA PRO A 18 -0.78 0.73 16.23
C PRO A 18 -0.85 1.45 14.87
N TYR A 19 -2.00 2.03 14.56
CA TYR A 19 -2.17 2.86 13.38
C TYR A 19 -1.52 4.22 13.54
N GLY A 20 -1.00 4.76 12.43
CA GLY A 20 -0.43 6.10 12.39
C GLY A 20 0.85 6.30 13.21
N VAL A 21 1.40 5.23 13.77
CA VAL A 21 2.64 5.26 14.53
C VAL A 21 3.81 4.88 13.64
N THR A 22 4.90 5.62 13.74
CA THR A 22 6.14 5.30 13.04
C THR A 22 6.91 4.24 13.80
N GLU A 23 7.02 3.06 13.23
CA GLU A 23 7.78 1.94 13.80
C GLU A 23 9.14 1.82 13.11
N GLN A 24 10.22 1.72 13.89
CA GLN A 24 11.55 1.43 13.35
C GLN A 24 11.69 -0.08 13.13
N VAL A 25 11.70 -0.50 11.87
CA VAL A 25 11.80 -1.92 11.47
C VAL A 25 13.26 -2.38 11.39
N SER A 26 14.12 -1.52 10.88
CA SER A 26 15.58 -1.72 10.80
C SER A 26 16.28 -0.36 10.84
N PRO A 27 17.61 -0.28 10.91
CA PRO A 27 18.32 1.00 11.00
C PRO A 27 17.95 2.02 9.90
N LEU A 28 17.55 1.55 8.71
CA LEU A 28 17.21 2.41 7.58
C LEU A 28 15.77 2.23 7.09
N VAL A 29 14.93 1.48 7.82
CA VAL A 29 13.55 1.22 7.41
C VAL A 29 12.59 1.51 8.56
N ARG A 30 11.63 2.40 8.30
CA ARG A 30 10.49 2.67 9.17
C ARG A 30 9.19 2.25 8.48
N ARG A 31 8.20 1.91 9.25
CA ARG A 31 6.86 1.57 8.76
C ARG A 31 5.81 2.45 9.43
N VAL A 32 4.83 2.87 8.65
CA VAL A 32 3.58 3.47 9.15
C VAL A 32 2.41 2.66 8.60
N LEU A 33 1.54 2.18 9.48
CA LEU A 33 0.38 1.36 9.12
C LEU A 33 -0.84 2.26 8.93
N ALA A 34 -1.53 2.11 7.79
CA ALA A 34 -2.81 2.76 7.52
C ALA A 34 -3.96 2.03 8.21
N GLU A 35 -4.99 2.75 8.63
CA GLU A 35 -6.19 2.17 9.25
C GLU A 35 -7.23 1.75 8.20
N ASN A 36 -6.82 0.87 7.29
CA ASN A 36 -7.66 0.31 6.23
C ASN A 36 -7.73 -1.23 6.28
N PRO A 37 -8.14 -1.83 7.42
CA PRO A 37 -8.19 -3.27 7.55
C PRO A 37 -9.20 -3.90 6.60
N SER A 38 -8.81 -4.98 5.94
CA SER A 38 -9.65 -5.76 5.04
C SER A 38 -9.12 -7.19 4.91
N ILE A 39 -9.83 -8.04 4.18
CA ILE A 39 -9.33 -9.38 3.84
C ILE A 39 -8.07 -9.35 2.97
N PHE A 40 -7.82 -8.24 2.26
CA PHE A 40 -6.65 -8.06 1.39
C PHE A 40 -5.48 -7.36 2.08
N THR A 41 -5.78 -6.45 3.01
CA THR A 41 -4.78 -5.66 3.70
C THR A 41 -4.47 -6.17 5.10
N TYR A 42 -5.22 -7.14 5.58
CA TYR A 42 -5.16 -7.68 6.94
C TYR A 42 -5.38 -6.56 7.97
N HIS A 43 -4.34 -6.14 8.70
CA HIS A 43 -4.45 -5.02 9.65
C HIS A 43 -4.44 -3.65 8.98
N GLY A 44 -4.00 -3.56 7.74
CA GLY A 44 -3.90 -2.35 6.96
C GLY A 44 -2.65 -2.34 6.06
N THR A 45 -2.59 -1.38 5.17
CA THR A 45 -1.44 -1.18 4.29
C THR A 45 -0.25 -0.62 5.07
N GLY A 46 0.89 -1.28 4.96
CA GLY A 46 2.16 -0.78 5.49
C GLY A 46 2.87 0.13 4.48
N THR A 47 3.02 1.39 4.80
CA THR A 47 3.89 2.32 4.06
C THR A 47 5.29 2.27 4.65
N PHE A 48 6.31 2.13 3.81
CA PHE A 48 7.69 2.06 4.24
C PHE A 48 8.44 3.35 3.91
N ILE A 49 9.24 3.82 4.85
CA ILE A 49 10.12 4.98 4.71
C ILE A 49 11.56 4.47 4.76
N ILE A 50 12.30 4.71 3.69
CA ILE A 50 13.67 4.22 3.50
C ILE A 50 14.65 5.36 3.62
N GLY A 51 15.60 5.24 4.53
CA GLY A 51 16.64 6.22 4.79
C GLY A 51 16.91 6.40 6.28
N PRO A 52 17.72 7.40 6.67
CA PRO A 52 18.03 7.64 8.07
C PRO A 52 16.77 7.95 8.88
N PRO A 53 16.71 7.58 10.17
CA PRO A 53 15.55 7.82 11.02
C PRO A 53 15.27 9.31 11.28
N GLU A 54 16.30 10.14 11.20
CA GLU A 54 16.21 11.58 11.41
C GLU A 54 17.07 12.33 10.40
N GLY A 55 16.59 13.49 9.94
CA GLY A 55 17.29 14.33 8.98
C GLY A 55 17.57 13.64 7.64
N GLY A 56 18.36 14.28 6.80
CA GLY A 56 18.79 13.73 5.52
C GLY A 56 17.68 13.53 4.49
N THR A 57 17.90 12.58 3.59
CA THR A 57 16.99 12.30 2.47
C THR A 57 16.41 10.89 2.61
N VAL A 58 15.10 10.78 2.37
CA VAL A 58 14.36 9.52 2.45
C VAL A 58 13.52 9.29 1.18
N ALA A 59 13.16 8.03 0.96
CA ALA A 59 12.16 7.62 -0.01
C ALA A 59 10.95 7.00 0.72
N ILE A 60 9.76 7.11 0.13
CA ILE A 60 8.54 6.47 0.63
C ILE A 60 8.09 5.43 -0.39
N ILE A 61 7.81 4.21 0.08
CA ILE A 61 7.27 3.12 -0.73
C ILE A 61 5.81 2.94 -0.38
N ASP A 62 4.94 2.93 -1.40
CA ASP A 62 3.50 2.76 -1.31
C ASP A 62 2.86 3.67 -0.25
N PRO A 63 2.66 4.95 -0.58
CA PRO A 63 2.10 5.92 0.37
C PRO A 63 0.70 5.57 0.88
N GLY A 64 0.05 4.56 0.30
CA GLY A 64 -1.17 3.97 0.83
C GLY A 64 -2.46 4.62 0.37
N PRO A 65 -3.56 4.37 1.09
CA PRO A 65 -4.87 4.89 0.76
C PRO A 65 -4.93 6.41 0.96
N LYS A 66 -5.87 7.06 0.26
CA LYS A 66 -6.12 8.50 0.43
C LYS A 66 -6.95 8.73 1.70
N GLU A 67 -6.33 8.56 2.85
CA GLU A 67 -6.90 8.82 4.17
C GLU A 67 -6.12 9.93 4.86
N ASP A 68 -6.81 10.97 5.30
CA ASP A 68 -6.17 12.16 5.86
C ASP A 68 -5.30 11.81 7.07
N SER A 69 -5.78 10.94 7.95
CA SER A 69 -5.04 10.49 9.13
C SER A 69 -3.73 9.78 8.77
N HIS A 70 -3.73 8.97 7.70
CA HIS A 70 -2.53 8.28 7.22
C HIS A 70 -1.55 9.23 6.55
N ILE A 71 -2.06 10.16 5.74
CA ILE A 71 -1.26 11.20 5.09
C ILE A 71 -0.58 12.08 6.15
N GLU A 72 -1.31 12.53 7.17
CA GLU A 72 -0.77 13.30 8.29
C GLU A 72 0.32 12.53 9.05
N ALA A 73 0.08 11.24 9.31
CA ALA A 73 1.06 10.37 9.97
C ALA A 73 2.35 10.23 9.16
N LEU A 74 2.25 10.09 7.83
CA LEU A 74 3.41 10.04 6.94
C LEU A 74 4.17 11.35 6.91
N LEU A 75 3.49 12.49 6.78
CA LEU A 75 4.13 13.80 6.78
C LEU A 75 4.82 14.09 8.12
N LYS A 76 4.22 13.69 9.23
CA LYS A 76 4.84 13.76 10.56
C LYS A 76 6.07 12.85 10.66
N ALA A 77 5.99 11.64 10.10
CA ALA A 77 7.10 10.69 10.16
C ALA A 77 8.35 11.17 9.40
N VAL A 78 8.18 12.02 8.39
CA VAL A 78 9.29 12.57 7.59
C VAL A 78 9.57 14.05 7.87
N ASP A 79 9.02 14.59 8.95
CA ASP A 79 9.25 15.97 9.33
C ASP A 79 10.75 16.28 9.49
N GLY A 80 11.19 17.39 8.92
CA GLY A 80 12.61 17.76 8.88
C GLY A 80 13.48 16.97 7.92
N GLN A 81 12.91 16.05 7.12
CA GLN A 81 13.62 15.25 6.11
C GLN A 81 13.23 15.67 4.69
N LYS A 82 14.14 15.48 3.74
CA LYS A 82 13.84 15.63 2.32
C LYS A 82 13.28 14.32 1.79
N VAL A 83 12.03 14.31 1.34
CA VAL A 83 11.49 13.18 0.59
C VAL A 83 11.88 13.33 -0.88
N SER A 84 12.71 12.45 -1.39
CA SER A 84 13.21 12.51 -2.77
C SER A 84 12.34 11.71 -3.74
N HIS A 85 11.88 10.53 -3.32
CA HIS A 85 11.19 9.57 -4.16
C HIS A 85 9.95 9.04 -3.47
N LEU A 86 8.86 8.94 -4.23
CA LEU A 86 7.68 8.13 -3.93
C LEU A 86 7.72 6.93 -4.89
N LEU A 87 7.92 5.74 -4.35
CA LEU A 87 8.00 4.50 -5.11
C LEU A 87 6.67 3.78 -5.01
N ILE A 88 6.02 3.55 -6.14
CA ILE A 88 4.72 2.89 -6.23
C ILE A 88 4.95 1.49 -6.80
N THR A 89 4.63 0.47 -6.02
CA THR A 89 4.75 -0.93 -6.47
C THR A 89 3.69 -1.24 -7.50
N HIS A 90 2.45 -0.82 -7.24
CA HIS A 90 1.32 -0.96 -8.15
C HIS A 90 0.21 0.06 -7.81
N THR A 91 -0.80 0.15 -8.67
CA THR A 91 -1.79 1.24 -8.64
C THR A 91 -3.08 0.91 -7.86
N HIS A 92 -3.13 -0.15 -7.08
CA HIS A 92 -4.29 -0.47 -6.27
C HIS A 92 -4.66 0.63 -5.28
N PRO A 93 -5.96 0.75 -4.91
CA PRO A 93 -6.45 1.85 -4.06
C PRO A 93 -5.85 1.90 -2.65
N ASP A 94 -5.29 0.83 -2.18
CA ASP A 94 -4.62 0.72 -0.89
C ASP A 94 -3.12 1.05 -0.92
N HIS A 95 -2.53 1.28 -2.11
CA HIS A 95 -1.08 1.52 -2.26
C HIS A 95 -0.71 2.90 -2.82
N SER A 96 -1.45 3.42 -3.78
CA SER A 96 -1.02 4.59 -4.56
C SER A 96 -1.78 5.91 -4.31
N PRO A 97 -3.02 5.96 -3.87
CA PRO A 97 -3.82 7.19 -3.89
C PRO A 97 -3.27 8.34 -3.05
N ALA A 98 -2.60 8.07 -1.93
CA ALA A 98 -1.99 9.10 -1.11
C ALA A 98 -0.78 9.76 -1.76
N ALA A 99 -0.22 9.18 -2.84
CA ALA A 99 0.97 9.70 -3.51
C ALA A 99 0.82 11.15 -3.98
N ALA A 100 -0.35 11.53 -4.49
CA ALA A 100 -0.59 12.90 -4.96
C ALA A 100 -0.46 13.92 -3.82
N ALA A 101 -1.07 13.66 -2.67
CA ALA A 101 -1.02 14.53 -1.51
C ALA A 101 0.41 14.63 -0.92
N ILE A 102 1.10 13.50 -0.81
CA ILE A 102 2.49 13.48 -0.33
C ILE A 102 3.42 14.21 -1.30
N LYS A 103 3.24 14.02 -2.61
CA LYS A 103 4.00 14.74 -3.64
C LYS A 103 3.79 16.26 -3.54
N GLU A 104 2.54 16.69 -3.39
CA GLU A 104 2.20 18.11 -3.24
C GLU A 104 2.87 18.72 -1.99
N ALA A 105 2.83 18.00 -0.86
CA ALA A 105 3.39 18.46 0.40
C ALA A 105 4.93 18.46 0.44
N THR A 106 5.59 17.53 -0.25
CA THR A 106 7.03 17.28 -0.12
C THR A 106 7.86 17.69 -1.35
N GLY A 107 7.22 17.84 -2.52
CA GLY A 107 7.90 18.05 -3.80
C GLY A 107 8.60 16.79 -4.34
N ALA A 108 8.37 15.62 -3.76
CA ALA A 108 8.99 14.36 -4.18
C ALA A 108 8.60 13.97 -5.62
N SER A 109 9.50 13.27 -6.30
CA SER A 109 9.21 12.66 -7.60
C SER A 109 8.59 11.28 -7.41
N THR A 110 7.56 10.97 -8.23
CA THR A 110 6.88 9.68 -8.19
C THR A 110 7.44 8.75 -9.25
N PHE A 111 7.74 7.52 -8.86
CA PHE A 111 8.27 6.46 -9.71
C PHE A 111 7.43 5.20 -9.56
N GLY A 112 7.18 4.53 -10.67
CA GLY A 112 6.49 3.26 -10.74
C GLY A 112 6.85 2.56 -12.05
N PHE A 113 6.28 1.37 -12.26
CA PHE A 113 6.50 0.61 -13.50
C PHE A 113 5.96 1.35 -14.74
N GLY A 114 4.93 2.19 -14.54
CA GLY A 114 4.27 2.96 -15.59
C GLY A 114 2.77 3.06 -15.35
N SER A 115 2.08 3.79 -16.22
CA SER A 115 0.61 3.83 -16.22
C SER A 115 0.06 2.51 -16.76
N HIS A 116 -1.16 2.16 -16.31
CA HIS A 116 -1.88 1.05 -16.95
C HIS A 116 -2.00 1.31 -18.45
N PRO A 117 -1.71 0.33 -19.30
CA PRO A 117 -1.96 0.45 -20.72
C PRO A 117 -3.43 0.79 -20.97
N GLU A 118 -3.71 1.76 -21.81
CA GLU A 118 -5.09 2.19 -22.14
C GLU A 118 -5.96 1.02 -22.63
N LEU A 119 -5.32 0.03 -23.27
CA LEU A 119 -5.96 -1.21 -23.72
C LEU A 119 -6.45 -2.09 -22.55
N SER A 120 -5.74 -2.13 -21.42
CA SER A 120 -6.19 -2.92 -20.26
C SER A 120 -7.36 -2.28 -19.55
N ILE A 121 -7.43 -0.95 -19.49
CA ILE A 121 -8.58 -0.23 -18.95
C ILE A 121 -9.82 -0.49 -19.80
N LYS A 122 -9.71 -0.33 -21.13
CA LYS A 122 -10.82 -0.61 -22.06
C LYS A 122 -11.26 -2.06 -22.05
N ALA A 123 -10.31 -3.00 -21.94
CA ALA A 123 -10.63 -4.41 -21.84
C ALA A 123 -11.35 -4.75 -20.53
N TYR A 124 -10.95 -4.13 -19.42
CA TYR A 124 -11.63 -4.26 -18.14
C TYR A 124 -13.05 -3.69 -18.19
N GLU A 125 -13.23 -2.47 -18.70
CA GLU A 125 -14.55 -1.85 -18.88
C GLU A 125 -15.48 -2.69 -19.75
N ALA A 126 -14.95 -3.28 -20.84
CA ALA A 126 -15.71 -4.17 -21.71
C ALA A 126 -16.11 -5.48 -20.99
N ARG A 127 -15.22 -6.03 -20.14
CA ARG A 127 -15.55 -7.23 -19.33
C ARG A 127 -16.61 -6.93 -18.29
N VAL A 128 -16.51 -5.80 -17.61
CA VAL A 128 -17.51 -5.35 -16.63
C VAL A 128 -18.87 -5.14 -17.29
N ALA A 129 -18.92 -4.44 -18.42
CA ALA A 129 -20.15 -4.22 -19.17
C ALA A 129 -20.81 -5.54 -19.60
N LYS A 130 -20.02 -6.50 -20.10
CA LYS A 130 -20.49 -7.81 -20.49
C LYS A 130 -21.01 -8.62 -19.29
N ALA A 131 -20.33 -8.60 -18.16
CA ALA A 131 -20.79 -9.29 -16.95
C ALA A 131 -22.13 -8.73 -16.46
N ILE A 132 -22.32 -7.43 -16.50
CA ILE A 132 -23.59 -6.77 -16.15
C ILE A 132 -24.72 -7.19 -17.09
N GLU A 133 -24.45 -7.24 -18.41
CA GLU A 133 -25.45 -7.74 -19.40
C GLU A 133 -25.84 -9.19 -19.15
N GLU A 134 -24.88 -10.04 -18.74
CA GLU A 134 -25.12 -11.45 -18.45
C GLU A 134 -25.70 -11.69 -17.04
N GLY A 135 -25.91 -10.66 -16.23
CA GLY A 135 -26.43 -10.76 -14.86
C GLY A 135 -25.45 -11.45 -13.90
N LYS A 136 -24.14 -11.41 -14.20
CA LYS A 136 -23.05 -11.94 -13.37
C LYS A 136 -22.36 -10.81 -12.63
N GLU A 137 -21.82 -11.11 -11.44
CA GLU A 137 -20.89 -10.20 -10.79
C GLU A 137 -19.60 -10.10 -11.64
N PRO A 138 -19.10 -8.87 -11.90
CA PRO A 138 -17.83 -8.71 -12.60
C PRO A 138 -16.72 -9.35 -11.75
N GLU A 139 -15.95 -10.25 -12.36
CA GLU A 139 -14.75 -10.79 -11.73
C GLU A 139 -13.80 -9.63 -11.44
N THR A 140 -13.54 -9.39 -10.16
CA THR A 140 -12.48 -8.48 -9.74
C THR A 140 -11.15 -9.07 -10.18
N GLU A 141 -10.23 -8.24 -10.70
CA GLU A 141 -8.88 -8.69 -11.02
C GLU A 141 -8.09 -8.97 -9.72
N ASP A 142 -8.54 -9.98 -8.98
CA ASP A 142 -7.80 -10.50 -7.85
C ASP A 142 -7.00 -11.71 -8.31
N GLY A 143 -5.76 -11.40 -8.71
CA GLY A 143 -4.66 -12.33 -8.66
C GLY A 143 -4.76 -13.58 -9.53
N GLU A 144 -4.29 -13.47 -10.73
CA GLU A 144 -3.41 -14.49 -11.33
C GLU A 144 -2.47 -13.76 -12.30
N GLY A 145 -1.43 -13.21 -11.74
CA GLY A 145 -0.25 -12.79 -12.44
C GLY A 145 0.91 -13.56 -11.83
N ALA A 146 1.11 -14.75 -12.32
CA ALA A 146 2.39 -15.43 -12.17
C ALA A 146 3.47 -14.68 -12.96
#